data_21a46045b7e6d0b0bef1b1c3399b33de
#
_entry.id   21a46045b7e6d0b0bef1b1c3399b33de
#
_cell.length_a   1.000
_cell.length_b   1.000
_cell.length_c   1.000
_cell.angle_alpha   90.00
_cell.angle_beta   90.00
_cell.angle_gamma   90.00
#
_symmetry.space_group_name_H-M   'P 1'
#
loop_
_entity.id
_entity.type
_entity.pdbx_description
1 polymer ?
#
loop_
_entity_poly.entity_id
_entity_poly.type
_entity_poly.pdbx_seq_one_letter_code
_entity_poly.pdbx_strand_id
1 'polypeptide(L)'
;MYKRQVVESHKFDGRVLSFEVLARKKHLNISKPTYVSQNEINAVYAYGERAQPMSDIEGDEDLDQLQMQKDFVNVIARAAAVKVSDVHVVVADSTQIMFRVNGMMQTVMEYNKDWGESFVRAAFASADISDSNYAQNEFQGAQKLGSTPLRGSKGKLMLPHNVLAIRLQFNPIAFGSQYLVMRLLYADENPDGSGDLQALGFGEYEENLFYRLRAVPTGLSVIAGPTGSGKSTTLQRNMIKLLQEKNYEINLITVEDPPEYPIPGARQMPVTNANTEEEKAEMFTKALSAALRSDPDVMMVGETRALATAELTFKGALSGHGVWTTLHANSAPAIITRLRDMGIQPYMLADPELVKGLISQRLFRKLCPHCRVSVKERLNDPAVKRLKIALGDFGIENTYVRGPGCKFCDNKGIKGRMSVPEIILPDAVFLELMIAGETRKAIDYWTSDLNGRPLKDAAIERMLKGYIDLDEVERWCGLLDQRPAY
;
A
#
# COMPACT_ATOMS: atom_id res chain seq x y z
N MET A 1 35.67 -10.15 13.32
CA MET A 1 35.23 -9.48 14.55
C MET A 1 33.73 -9.65 14.67
N TYR A 2 33.24 -10.55 15.54
CA TYR A 2 31.81 -10.82 15.66
C TYR A 2 31.16 -9.74 16.53
N LYS A 3 30.21 -8.96 15.95
CA LYS A 3 29.39 -8.01 16.71
C LYS A 3 28.31 -8.77 17.45
N ARG A 4 28.19 -8.57 18.74
CA ARG A 4 27.17 -9.18 19.58
C ARG A 4 26.02 -8.22 19.80
N GLN A 5 24.79 -8.71 19.57
CA GLN A 5 23.55 -7.98 19.82
C GLN A 5 22.75 -8.72 20.92
N VAL A 6 22.24 -7.98 21.88
CA VAL A 6 21.47 -8.52 23.01
C VAL A 6 20.27 -7.62 23.27
N VAL A 7 19.09 -8.19 23.52
CA VAL A 7 17.91 -7.39 23.93
C VAL A 7 18.17 -6.80 25.31
N GLU A 8 17.86 -5.53 25.49
CA GLU A 8 18.11 -4.81 26.75
C GLU A 8 17.39 -5.46 27.95
N SER A 9 16.20 -6.03 27.73
CA SER A 9 15.43 -6.81 28.73
C SER A 9 16.10 -8.12 29.16
N HIS A 10 17.05 -8.64 28.37
CA HIS A 10 17.78 -9.90 28.65
C HIS A 10 19.24 -9.66 29.05
N LYS A 11 19.60 -8.44 29.40
CA LYS A 11 20.97 -8.06 29.78
C LYS A 11 21.60 -8.95 30.87
N PHE A 12 20.78 -9.49 31.76
CA PHE A 12 21.19 -10.34 32.89
C PHE A 12 20.74 -11.79 32.75
N ASP A 13 20.25 -12.21 31.55
CA ASP A 13 19.89 -13.63 31.34
C ASP A 13 21.11 -14.53 31.48
N GLY A 14 20.98 -15.58 32.26
CA GLY A 14 22.07 -16.53 32.55
C GLY A 14 22.66 -17.17 31.28
N ARG A 15 21.86 -17.32 30.20
CA ARG A 15 22.31 -17.86 28.91
C ARG A 15 23.25 -16.89 28.21
N VAL A 16 22.97 -15.58 28.30
CA VAL A 16 23.82 -14.52 27.74
C VAL A 16 25.16 -14.46 28.48
N LEU A 17 25.12 -14.55 29.82
CA LEU A 17 26.32 -14.56 30.65
C LEU A 17 27.15 -15.83 30.42
N SER A 18 26.49 -17.00 30.27
CA SER A 18 27.18 -18.30 30.00
C SER A 18 27.88 -18.25 28.63
N PHE A 19 27.28 -17.63 27.64
CA PHE A 19 27.91 -17.44 26.32
C PHE A 19 29.17 -16.59 26.42
N GLU A 20 29.17 -15.50 27.21
CA GLU A 20 30.36 -14.66 27.43
C GLU A 20 31.53 -15.45 28.03
N VAL A 21 31.22 -16.25 29.01
CA VAL A 21 32.22 -17.12 29.67
C VAL A 21 32.80 -18.16 28.70
N LEU A 22 31.93 -18.78 27.89
CA LEU A 22 32.35 -19.77 26.88
C LEU A 22 33.19 -19.17 25.78
N ALA A 23 32.81 -17.99 25.28
CA ALA A 23 33.52 -17.32 24.21
C ALA A 23 34.90 -16.81 24.68
N ARG A 24 35.01 -16.31 25.92
CA ARG A 24 36.30 -15.98 26.55
C ARG A 24 37.19 -17.21 26.74
N LYS A 25 36.62 -18.35 27.14
CA LYS A 25 37.36 -19.63 27.24
C LYS A 25 37.90 -20.10 25.89
N LYS A 26 37.24 -19.78 24.80
CA LYS A 26 37.67 -20.13 23.41
C LYS A 26 38.55 -19.07 22.77
N HIS A 27 39.05 -18.08 23.55
CA HIS A 27 39.88 -16.97 23.04
C HIS A 27 39.26 -16.16 21.88
N LEU A 28 37.94 -16.09 21.81
CA LEU A 28 37.23 -15.28 20.81
C LEU A 28 37.23 -13.82 21.24
N ASN A 29 37.67 -12.96 20.35
CA ASN A 29 37.70 -11.52 20.58
C ASN A 29 36.28 -10.96 20.47
N ILE A 30 35.63 -10.67 21.62
CA ILE A 30 34.24 -10.19 21.70
C ILE A 30 34.23 -8.69 21.95
N SER A 31 33.59 -7.94 21.05
CA SER A 31 33.31 -6.52 21.27
C SER A 31 32.24 -6.32 22.35
N LYS A 32 32.16 -5.13 22.92
CA LYS A 32 31.08 -4.78 23.87
C LYS A 32 29.72 -5.05 23.24
N PRO A 33 28.75 -5.59 23.99
CA PRO A 33 27.42 -5.87 23.45
C PRO A 33 26.72 -4.59 22.98
N THR A 34 26.08 -4.67 21.82
CA THR A 34 25.20 -3.61 21.33
C THR A 34 23.76 -4.01 21.65
N TYR A 35 23.01 -3.15 22.31
CA TYR A 35 21.62 -3.41 22.66
C TYR A 35 20.72 -3.11 21.46
N VAL A 36 19.83 -4.04 21.16
CA VAL A 36 18.92 -4.00 20.01
C VAL A 36 17.52 -4.45 20.44
N SER A 37 16.51 -4.14 19.63
CA SER A 37 15.13 -4.56 19.92
C SER A 37 14.95 -6.08 19.78
N GLN A 38 13.91 -6.64 20.43
CA GLN A 38 13.56 -8.06 20.28
C GLN A 38 13.34 -8.47 18.82
N ASN A 39 12.77 -7.57 18.00
CA ASN A 39 12.52 -7.83 16.59
C ASN A 39 13.81 -7.95 15.77
N GLU A 40 14.82 -7.16 16.09
CA GLU A 40 16.15 -7.26 15.45
C GLU A 40 16.85 -8.56 15.84
N ILE A 41 16.68 -9.01 17.08
CA ILE A 41 17.22 -10.30 17.51
C ILE A 41 16.46 -11.46 16.89
N ASN A 42 15.14 -11.43 16.86
CA ASN A 42 14.36 -12.46 16.21
C ASN A 42 14.74 -12.63 14.73
N ALA A 43 15.03 -11.53 14.04
CA ALA A 43 15.57 -11.56 12.69
C ALA A 43 16.96 -12.23 12.61
N VAL A 44 17.83 -12.02 13.60
CA VAL A 44 19.16 -12.65 13.68
C VAL A 44 19.06 -14.13 14.04
N TYR A 45 18.17 -14.52 14.96
CA TYR A 45 17.97 -15.92 15.33
C TYR A 45 17.28 -16.74 14.24
N ALA A 46 16.31 -16.17 13.54
CA ALA A 46 15.73 -16.79 12.33
C ALA A 46 16.79 -17.05 11.25
N TYR A 47 17.87 -16.26 11.26
CA TYR A 47 19.04 -16.48 10.41
C TYR A 47 19.96 -17.60 10.96
N GLY A 48 20.17 -17.67 12.27
CA GLY A 48 21.11 -18.62 12.92
C GLY A 48 20.59 -20.06 13.00
N GLU A 49 19.31 -20.28 13.23
CA GLU A 49 18.70 -21.62 13.30
C GLU A 49 18.62 -22.34 11.95
N ARG A 50 18.75 -21.59 10.83
CA ARG A 50 18.74 -22.12 9.46
C ARG A 50 20.14 -22.39 8.89
N ALA A 51 21.21 -22.07 9.60
CA ALA A 51 22.58 -22.31 9.18
C ALA A 51 23.15 -23.63 9.77
N GLN A 52 22.40 -24.73 9.70
CA GLN A 52 23.00 -26.05 9.87
C GLN A 52 23.54 -26.54 8.52
N PRO A 53 24.78 -27.05 8.44
CA PRO A 53 25.32 -27.60 7.22
C PRO A 53 24.54 -28.86 6.84
N MET A 54 23.87 -28.83 5.70
CA MET A 54 23.33 -30.03 5.08
C MET A 54 24.46 -30.74 4.36
N SER A 55 24.85 -31.92 4.86
CA SER A 55 25.58 -32.91 4.11
C SER A 55 24.62 -33.56 3.10
N ASP A 56 25.14 -33.80 1.89
CA ASP A 56 24.59 -34.58 0.79
C ASP A 56 23.57 -33.87 -0.13
N ILE A 57 24.09 -33.03 -1.04
CA ILE A 57 23.46 -32.71 -2.33
C ILE A 57 24.56 -32.73 -3.41
N GLU A 58 24.40 -33.59 -4.38
CA GLU A 58 25.27 -33.70 -5.56
C GLU A 58 25.00 -32.52 -6.52
N GLY A 59 26.05 -31.83 -6.97
CA GLY A 59 26.07 -30.85 -8.05
C GLY A 59 26.29 -29.39 -7.60
N ASP A 60 27.38 -28.76 -8.01
CA ASP A 60 27.74 -27.36 -7.67
C ASP A 60 26.68 -26.33 -8.12
N GLU A 61 26.04 -26.54 -9.28
CA GLU A 61 24.99 -25.62 -9.79
C GLU A 61 23.69 -25.63 -8.97
N ASP A 62 23.27 -26.79 -8.45
CA ASP A 62 22.09 -26.93 -7.61
C ASP A 62 22.31 -26.29 -6.23
N LEU A 63 23.53 -26.29 -5.72
CA LEU A 63 23.89 -25.68 -4.44
C LEU A 63 23.84 -24.14 -4.51
N ASP A 64 24.35 -23.55 -5.60
CA ASP A 64 24.34 -22.12 -5.83
C ASP A 64 22.91 -21.60 -6.02
N GLN A 65 22.07 -22.29 -6.76
CA GLN A 65 20.67 -21.93 -6.94
C GLN A 65 19.88 -21.98 -5.61
N LEU A 66 20.09 -23.01 -4.81
CA LEU A 66 19.45 -23.14 -3.48
C LEU A 66 19.94 -22.06 -2.53
N GLN A 67 21.20 -21.65 -2.60
CA GLN A 67 21.74 -20.57 -1.79
C GLN A 67 21.10 -19.22 -2.19
N MET A 68 20.99 -18.93 -3.49
CA MET A 68 20.34 -17.70 -3.96
C MET A 68 18.85 -17.65 -3.62
N GLN A 69 18.16 -18.78 -3.63
CA GLN A 69 16.76 -18.85 -3.14
C GLN A 69 16.65 -18.56 -1.64
N LYS A 70 17.60 -19.04 -0.82
CA LYS A 70 17.69 -18.69 0.61
C LYS A 70 17.94 -17.19 0.79
N ASP A 71 18.84 -16.62 0.01
CA ASP A 71 19.12 -15.18 0.04
C ASP A 71 17.89 -14.36 -0.37
N PHE A 72 17.14 -14.81 -1.38
CA PHE A 72 15.86 -14.21 -1.77
C PHE A 72 14.87 -14.21 -0.57
N VAL A 73 14.65 -15.35 0.08
CA VAL A 73 13.78 -15.43 1.27
C VAL A 73 14.28 -14.54 2.39
N ASN A 74 15.60 -14.46 2.63
CA ASN A 74 16.19 -13.64 3.67
C ASN A 74 15.99 -12.13 3.42
N VAL A 75 16.16 -11.67 2.16
CA VAL A 75 15.87 -10.28 1.78
C VAL A 75 14.41 -9.96 2.03
N ILE A 76 13.50 -10.85 1.60
CA ILE A 76 12.06 -10.67 1.83
C ILE A 76 11.71 -10.72 3.32
N ALA A 77 12.32 -11.60 4.11
CA ALA A 77 12.08 -11.67 5.55
C ALA A 77 12.51 -10.38 6.28
N ARG A 78 13.66 -9.81 5.91
CA ARG A 78 14.11 -8.50 6.41
C ARG A 78 13.16 -7.37 6.00
N ALA A 79 12.72 -7.36 4.75
CA ALA A 79 11.76 -6.39 4.23
C ALA A 79 10.42 -6.49 4.99
N ALA A 80 9.93 -7.72 5.19
CA ALA A 80 8.68 -7.99 5.89
C ALA A 80 8.69 -7.59 7.37
N ALA A 81 9.84 -7.75 8.05
CA ALA A 81 10.00 -7.37 9.45
C ALA A 81 9.82 -5.86 9.71
N VAL A 82 10.13 -5.01 8.72
CA VAL A 82 10.00 -3.54 8.81
C VAL A 82 8.89 -2.99 7.90
N LYS A 83 8.03 -3.87 7.36
CA LYS A 83 6.86 -3.52 6.54
C LYS A 83 7.21 -2.67 5.30
N VAL A 84 8.18 -3.15 4.56
CA VAL A 84 8.61 -2.54 3.29
C VAL A 84 7.49 -2.68 2.26
N SER A 85 7.10 -1.60 1.61
CA SER A 85 6.14 -1.69 0.50
C SER A 85 6.77 -2.24 -0.78
N ASP A 86 7.98 -1.78 -1.10
CA ASP A 86 8.69 -2.17 -2.31
C ASP A 86 10.19 -2.37 -1.99
N VAL A 87 10.76 -3.48 -2.47
CA VAL A 87 12.19 -3.75 -2.47
C VAL A 87 12.70 -3.46 -3.88
N HIS A 88 13.75 -2.67 -3.98
CA HIS A 88 14.39 -2.31 -5.24
C HIS A 88 15.80 -2.89 -5.26
N VAL A 89 16.14 -3.63 -6.31
CA VAL A 89 17.47 -4.21 -6.53
C VAL A 89 18.02 -3.65 -7.82
N VAL A 90 19.12 -2.93 -7.74
CA VAL A 90 19.83 -2.39 -8.90
C VAL A 90 21.15 -3.15 -9.05
N VAL A 91 21.34 -3.80 -10.18
CA VAL A 91 22.57 -4.53 -10.54
C VAL A 91 23.30 -3.76 -11.63
N ALA A 92 24.42 -3.15 -11.26
CA ALA A 92 25.32 -2.40 -12.15
C ALA A 92 26.77 -2.89 -11.90
N ASP A 93 27.72 -2.00 -11.69
CA ASP A 93 29.09 -2.39 -11.26
C ASP A 93 29.09 -3.04 -9.87
N SER A 94 28.16 -2.67 -9.05
CA SER A 94 27.79 -3.34 -7.79
C SER A 94 26.26 -3.51 -7.71
N THR A 95 25.81 -4.33 -6.76
CA THR A 95 24.37 -4.55 -6.51
C THR A 95 23.95 -3.80 -5.28
N GLN A 96 22.93 -2.93 -5.42
CA GLN A 96 22.32 -2.21 -4.32
C GLN A 96 20.90 -2.70 -4.08
N ILE A 97 20.58 -3.00 -2.81
CA ILE A 97 19.23 -3.31 -2.37
C ILE A 97 18.71 -2.13 -1.54
N MET A 98 17.59 -1.58 -1.99
CA MET A 98 16.93 -0.46 -1.35
C MET A 98 15.53 -0.88 -0.91
N PHE A 99 15.13 -0.41 0.27
CA PHE A 99 13.80 -0.61 0.83
C PHE A 99 13.00 0.69 0.80
N ARG A 100 11.73 0.60 0.38
CA ARG A 100 10.78 1.69 0.51
C ARG A 100 9.95 1.48 1.78
N VAL A 101 10.24 2.27 2.81
CA VAL A 101 9.55 2.22 4.11
C VAL A 101 8.81 3.53 4.33
N ASN A 102 7.49 3.48 4.54
CA ASN A 102 6.64 4.66 4.69
C ASN A 102 6.83 5.69 3.56
N GLY A 103 7.02 5.21 2.32
CA GLY A 103 7.23 6.01 1.13
C GLY A 103 8.65 6.57 0.94
N MET A 104 9.59 6.30 1.86
CA MET A 104 10.98 6.73 1.77
C MET A 104 11.88 5.58 1.30
N MET A 105 12.80 5.88 0.37
CA MET A 105 13.81 4.94 -0.10
C MET A 105 15.03 4.96 0.83
N GLN A 106 15.59 3.79 1.12
CA GLN A 106 16.79 3.62 1.92
C GLN A 106 17.63 2.46 1.35
N THR A 107 18.91 2.69 1.07
CA THR A 107 19.86 1.61 0.75
C THR A 107 20.15 0.83 2.02
N VAL A 108 19.97 -0.48 1.96
CA VAL A 108 20.08 -1.35 3.15
C VAL A 108 21.15 -2.44 3.01
N MET A 109 21.49 -2.83 1.79
CA MET A 109 22.51 -3.85 1.51
C MET A 109 23.22 -3.54 0.19
N GLU A 110 24.50 -3.89 0.13
CA GLU A 110 25.33 -3.82 -1.08
C GLU A 110 26.07 -5.15 -1.27
N TYR A 111 26.12 -5.60 -2.52
CA TYR A 111 26.79 -6.84 -2.94
C TYR A 111 27.59 -6.60 -4.23
N ASN A 112 28.39 -7.58 -4.64
CA ASN A 112 29.02 -7.55 -5.97
C ASN A 112 28.00 -7.81 -7.08
N LYS A 113 28.40 -7.55 -8.32
CA LYS A 113 27.55 -7.69 -9.51
C LYS A 113 27.08 -9.13 -9.71
N ASP A 114 27.99 -10.11 -9.59
CA ASP A 114 27.71 -11.53 -9.85
C ASP A 114 26.62 -12.08 -8.91
N TRP A 115 26.69 -11.69 -7.63
CA TRP A 115 25.64 -12.01 -6.68
C TRP A 115 24.29 -11.43 -7.11
N GLY A 116 24.28 -10.17 -7.56
CA GLY A 116 23.06 -9.49 -8.00
C GLY A 116 22.42 -10.14 -9.21
N GLU A 117 23.22 -10.49 -10.22
CA GLU A 117 22.72 -11.20 -11.40
C GLU A 117 22.16 -12.58 -11.05
N SER A 118 22.83 -13.32 -10.14
CA SER A 118 22.34 -14.61 -9.66
C SER A 118 21.07 -14.48 -8.82
N PHE A 119 20.98 -13.42 -7.99
CA PHE A 119 19.79 -13.11 -7.19
C PHE A 119 18.58 -12.78 -8.07
N VAL A 120 18.74 -11.97 -9.12
CA VAL A 120 17.67 -11.62 -10.06
C VAL A 120 17.16 -12.86 -10.80
N ARG A 121 18.06 -13.73 -11.28
CA ARG A 121 17.68 -15.02 -11.90
C ARG A 121 16.93 -15.93 -10.91
N ALA A 122 17.41 -16.05 -9.69
CA ALA A 122 16.77 -16.88 -8.65
C ALA A 122 15.38 -16.34 -8.25
N ALA A 123 15.21 -15.01 -8.18
CA ALA A 123 13.91 -14.38 -7.93
C ALA A 123 12.91 -14.74 -9.03
N PHE A 124 13.32 -14.66 -10.30
CA PHE A 124 12.47 -15.04 -11.43
C PHE A 124 12.13 -16.54 -11.42
N ALA A 125 13.14 -17.40 -11.24
CA ALA A 125 12.94 -18.84 -11.19
C ALA A 125 12.06 -19.31 -10.03
N SER A 126 11.99 -18.52 -8.95
CA SER A 126 11.17 -18.79 -7.76
C SER A 126 9.71 -18.40 -7.94
N ALA A 127 9.34 -17.66 -8.97
CA ALA A 127 7.99 -17.19 -9.21
C ALA A 127 7.03 -18.34 -9.59
N ASP A 128 5.77 -18.21 -9.18
CA ASP A 128 4.71 -19.17 -9.53
C ASP A 128 4.11 -18.87 -10.90
N ILE A 129 4.03 -17.59 -11.25
CA ILE A 129 3.48 -17.07 -12.50
C ILE A 129 4.52 -16.11 -13.08
N SER A 130 4.82 -16.25 -14.37
CA SER A 130 5.69 -15.34 -15.13
C SER A 130 5.18 -15.21 -16.56
N ASP A 131 5.43 -14.04 -17.14
CA ASP A 131 4.96 -13.72 -18.51
C ASP A 131 5.65 -14.58 -19.59
N SER A 132 6.90 -15.00 -19.34
CA SER A 132 7.73 -15.74 -20.30
C SER A 132 8.89 -16.48 -19.60
N ASN A 133 9.85 -16.98 -20.37
CA ASN A 133 11.16 -17.39 -19.84
C ASN A 133 12.00 -16.16 -19.54
N TYR A 134 12.89 -16.26 -18.53
CA TYR A 134 13.76 -15.14 -18.15
C TYR A 134 14.65 -14.68 -19.31
N ALA A 135 14.60 -13.38 -19.60
CA ALA A 135 15.45 -12.71 -20.57
C ALA A 135 15.95 -11.38 -19.98
N GLN A 136 17.26 -11.25 -19.84
CA GLN A 136 17.90 -10.12 -19.16
C GLN A 136 17.61 -8.75 -19.80
N ASN A 137 17.37 -8.74 -21.11
CA ASN A 137 17.18 -7.53 -21.91
C ASN A 137 15.69 -7.22 -22.18
N GLU A 138 14.77 -7.89 -21.51
CA GLU A 138 13.33 -7.72 -21.68
C GLU A 138 12.65 -7.19 -20.41
N PHE A 139 11.57 -6.46 -20.60
CA PHE A 139 10.68 -6.08 -19.50
C PHE A 139 9.77 -7.25 -19.17
N GLN A 140 9.87 -7.78 -17.96
CA GLN A 140 9.15 -8.99 -17.58
C GLN A 140 8.47 -8.83 -16.23
N GLY A 141 7.23 -9.29 -16.14
CA GLY A 141 6.48 -9.41 -14.90
C GLY A 141 6.49 -10.84 -14.36
N ALA A 142 6.41 -10.97 -13.05
CA ALA A 142 6.22 -12.27 -12.39
C ALA A 142 5.53 -12.08 -11.04
N GLN A 143 4.95 -13.17 -10.52
CA GLN A 143 4.32 -13.18 -9.21
C GLN A 143 4.72 -14.40 -8.40
N LYS A 144 5.01 -14.19 -7.12
CA LYS A 144 5.26 -15.25 -6.13
C LYS A 144 4.18 -15.20 -5.06
N LEU A 145 3.49 -16.33 -4.86
CA LEU A 145 2.46 -16.48 -3.83
C LEU A 145 3.09 -16.90 -2.49
N GLY A 146 2.62 -16.33 -1.39
CA GLY A 146 3.12 -16.65 -0.06
C GLY A 146 2.74 -18.04 0.42
N SER A 147 1.62 -18.56 -0.06
CA SER A 147 1.07 -19.87 0.31
C SER A 147 1.76 -21.06 -0.36
N THR A 148 2.61 -20.82 -1.35
CA THR A 148 3.31 -21.88 -2.11
C THR A 148 4.81 -21.87 -1.80
N PRO A 149 5.49 -23.03 -1.75
CA PRO A 149 6.95 -23.11 -1.68
C PRO A 149 7.60 -22.43 -2.89
N LEU A 150 8.84 -21.98 -2.75
CA LEU A 150 9.60 -21.49 -3.90
C LEU A 150 9.77 -22.61 -4.93
N ARG A 151 9.53 -22.27 -6.19
CA ARG A 151 9.67 -23.22 -7.30
C ARG A 151 11.11 -23.75 -7.34
N GLY A 152 11.28 -25.07 -7.48
CA GLY A 152 12.59 -25.74 -7.46
C GLY A 152 13.18 -26.00 -6.07
N SER A 153 12.61 -25.49 -4.98
CA SER A 153 13.15 -25.67 -3.62
C SER A 153 12.81 -27.01 -2.94
N LYS A 154 12.19 -27.96 -3.66
CA LYS A 154 11.71 -29.25 -3.11
C LYS A 154 10.82 -29.08 -1.85
N GLY A 155 10.03 -28.01 -1.81
CA GLY A 155 9.08 -27.73 -0.73
C GLY A 155 9.70 -27.16 0.58
N LYS A 156 10.99 -26.82 0.58
CA LYS A 156 11.71 -26.43 1.81
C LYS A 156 11.73 -24.91 2.07
N LEU A 157 11.58 -24.07 1.03
CA LEU A 157 11.65 -22.62 1.18
C LEU A 157 10.30 -21.99 0.90
N MET A 158 9.87 -21.14 1.83
CA MET A 158 8.62 -20.36 1.72
C MET A 158 8.87 -18.89 2.08
N LEU A 159 7.99 -18.03 1.62
CA LEU A 159 7.97 -16.64 2.05
C LEU A 159 7.57 -16.54 3.54
N PRO A 160 7.90 -15.43 4.21
CA PRO A 160 7.38 -15.15 5.55
C PRO A 160 5.84 -15.22 5.59
N HIS A 161 5.27 -15.77 6.65
CA HIS A 161 3.84 -16.04 6.79
C HIS A 161 2.95 -14.79 6.67
N ASN A 162 3.49 -13.60 6.93
CA ASN A 162 2.79 -12.33 6.80
C ASN A 162 2.87 -11.73 5.38
N VAL A 163 3.56 -12.38 4.44
CA VAL A 163 3.62 -11.97 3.02
C VAL A 163 2.68 -12.86 2.21
N LEU A 164 1.59 -12.29 1.73
CA LEU A 164 0.60 -13.00 0.90
C LEU A 164 1.12 -13.28 -0.51
N ALA A 165 1.78 -12.30 -1.09
CA ALA A 165 2.36 -12.41 -2.42
C ALA A 165 3.45 -11.34 -2.63
N ILE A 166 4.25 -11.53 -3.66
CA ILE A 166 5.20 -10.54 -4.18
C ILE A 166 4.93 -10.39 -5.67
N ARG A 167 4.74 -9.14 -6.13
CA ARG A 167 4.78 -8.82 -7.55
C ARG A 167 6.20 -8.41 -7.91
N LEU A 168 6.78 -9.06 -8.89
CA LEU A 168 8.14 -8.82 -9.36
C LEU A 168 8.08 -8.16 -10.74
N GLN A 169 8.84 -7.09 -10.92
CA GLN A 169 9.01 -6.43 -12.20
C GLN A 169 10.50 -6.36 -12.52
N PHE A 170 10.89 -7.02 -13.59
CA PHE A 170 12.25 -7.07 -14.12
C PHE A 170 12.38 -6.05 -15.26
N ASN A 171 13.37 -5.17 -15.16
CA ASN A 171 13.57 -4.09 -16.12
C ASN A 171 15.04 -4.05 -16.55
N PRO A 172 15.34 -4.10 -17.85
CA PRO A 172 16.66 -3.73 -18.33
C PRO A 172 16.83 -2.21 -18.15
N ILE A 173 18.01 -1.79 -17.69
CA ILE A 173 18.39 -0.38 -17.63
C ILE A 173 19.69 -0.14 -18.40
N ALA A 174 20.02 1.13 -18.64
CA ALA A 174 21.15 1.52 -19.46
C ALA A 174 22.46 0.83 -19.03
N PHE A 175 23.39 0.69 -19.98
CA PHE A 175 24.72 0.12 -19.80
C PHE A 175 24.74 -1.35 -19.37
N GLY A 176 23.75 -2.16 -19.80
CA GLY A 176 23.67 -3.59 -19.48
C GLY A 176 23.36 -3.91 -18.03
N SER A 177 22.88 -2.92 -17.28
CA SER A 177 22.46 -3.07 -15.90
C SER A 177 21.03 -3.60 -15.80
N GLN A 178 20.63 -4.11 -14.61
CA GLN A 178 19.33 -4.68 -14.35
C GLN A 178 18.66 -4.00 -13.17
N TYR A 179 17.34 -3.91 -13.21
CA TYR A 179 16.54 -3.34 -12.14
C TYR A 179 15.34 -4.23 -11.83
N LEU A 180 15.34 -4.84 -10.65
CA LEU A 180 14.23 -5.62 -10.12
C LEU A 180 13.49 -4.81 -9.08
N VAL A 181 12.18 -4.70 -9.25
CA VAL A 181 11.27 -4.16 -8.22
C VAL A 181 10.39 -5.28 -7.71
N MET A 182 10.31 -5.42 -6.40
CA MET A 182 9.49 -6.41 -5.72
C MET A 182 8.50 -5.70 -4.81
N ARG A 183 7.22 -5.68 -5.17
CA ARG A 183 6.15 -5.16 -4.32
C ARG A 183 5.62 -6.26 -3.41
N LEU A 184 5.72 -6.04 -2.10
CA LEU A 184 5.25 -6.97 -1.09
C LEU A 184 3.78 -6.70 -0.76
N LEU A 185 2.96 -7.73 -0.87
CA LEU A 185 1.56 -7.71 -0.43
C LEU A 185 1.48 -8.46 0.91
N TYR A 186 1.05 -7.78 1.94
CA TYR A 186 0.99 -8.33 3.30
C TYR A 186 -0.40 -8.85 3.62
N ALA A 187 -0.47 -9.86 4.47
CA ALA A 187 -1.71 -10.20 5.15
C ALA A 187 -2.24 -8.98 5.90
N ASP A 188 -3.54 -8.74 5.85
CA ASP A 188 -4.14 -7.67 6.65
C ASP A 188 -3.85 -7.96 8.13
N GLU A 189 -3.37 -6.94 8.85
CA GLU A 189 -3.03 -7.06 10.28
C GLU A 189 -4.27 -7.09 11.19
N ASN A 190 -5.44 -7.06 10.59
CA ASN A 190 -6.71 -7.13 11.30
C ASN A 190 -7.20 -8.59 11.33
N PRO A 191 -6.69 -9.42 12.26
CA PRO A 191 -7.02 -10.85 12.32
C PRO A 191 -8.48 -11.10 12.65
N ASP A 192 -9.21 -10.08 13.13
CA ASP A 192 -10.64 -10.14 13.46
C ASP A 192 -11.56 -9.84 12.26
N GLY A 193 -11.00 -9.47 11.11
CA GLY A 193 -11.78 -9.15 9.91
C GLY A 193 -12.79 -8.00 10.11
N SER A 194 -12.50 -7.07 11.03
CA SER A 194 -13.48 -6.07 11.51
C SER A 194 -13.97 -5.08 10.45
N GLY A 195 -13.32 -4.98 9.29
CA GLY A 195 -13.67 -3.96 8.29
C GLY A 195 -13.50 -2.52 8.80
N ASP A 196 -12.77 -2.33 9.90
CA ASP A 196 -12.63 -1.05 10.58
C ASP A 196 -11.87 -0.02 9.73
N LEU A 197 -12.57 1.00 9.25
CA LEU A 197 -11.99 2.13 8.53
C LEU A 197 -11.26 3.10 9.46
N GLN A 198 -11.62 3.18 10.74
CA GLN A 198 -10.95 4.06 11.70
C GLN A 198 -9.49 3.66 11.89
N ALA A 199 -9.17 2.38 11.84
CA ALA A 199 -7.78 1.89 11.86
C ALA A 199 -6.94 2.40 10.68
N LEU A 200 -7.57 2.77 9.57
CA LEU A 200 -6.91 3.41 8.41
C LEU A 200 -6.73 4.92 8.59
N GLY A 201 -7.35 5.53 9.61
CA GLY A 201 -7.29 6.96 9.88
C GLY A 201 -8.54 7.74 9.46
N PHE A 202 -9.63 7.06 9.09
CA PHE A 202 -10.93 7.71 8.86
C PHE A 202 -11.52 8.16 10.20
N GLY A 203 -12.13 9.33 10.21
CA GLY A 203 -12.87 9.83 11.37
C GLY A 203 -14.34 9.40 11.34
N GLU A 204 -15.08 9.76 12.38
CA GLU A 204 -16.51 9.47 12.49
C GLU A 204 -17.32 10.10 11.34
N TYR A 205 -16.93 11.30 10.91
CA TYR A 205 -17.58 11.98 9.78
C TYR A 205 -17.47 11.15 8.50
N GLU A 206 -16.26 10.71 8.16
CA GLU A 206 -16.01 9.91 6.95
C GLU A 206 -16.67 8.53 7.05
N GLU A 207 -16.62 7.89 8.22
CA GLU A 207 -17.28 6.60 8.44
C GLU A 207 -18.79 6.72 8.23
N ASN A 208 -19.42 7.80 8.67
CA ASN A 208 -20.84 8.06 8.43
C ASN A 208 -21.15 8.19 6.94
N LEU A 209 -20.29 8.88 6.16
CA LEU A 209 -20.47 8.98 4.71
C LEU A 209 -20.32 7.62 4.02
N PHE A 210 -19.35 6.81 4.42
CA PHE A 210 -19.22 5.44 3.91
C PHE A 210 -20.41 4.57 4.30
N TYR A 211 -20.93 4.68 5.53
CA TYR A 211 -22.13 3.97 5.95
C TYR A 211 -23.35 4.33 5.07
N ARG A 212 -23.55 5.63 4.79
CA ARG A 212 -24.63 6.08 3.89
C ARG A 212 -24.49 5.47 2.50
N LEU A 213 -23.26 5.39 1.96
CA LEU A 213 -23.00 4.76 0.66
C LEU A 213 -23.24 3.25 0.68
N ARG A 214 -22.89 2.54 1.77
CA ARG A 214 -23.16 1.10 1.93
C ARG A 214 -24.65 0.80 2.15
N ALA A 215 -25.40 1.74 2.71
CA ALA A 215 -26.83 1.59 2.95
C ALA A 215 -27.64 1.61 1.65
N VAL A 216 -27.14 2.27 0.60
CA VAL A 216 -27.82 2.34 -0.71
C VAL A 216 -27.54 1.07 -1.50
N PRO A 217 -28.60 0.35 -1.95
CA PRO A 217 -28.40 -0.96 -2.62
C PRO A 217 -27.96 -0.85 -4.08
N THR A 218 -28.08 0.31 -4.70
CA THR A 218 -27.87 0.51 -6.14
C THR A 218 -26.97 1.69 -6.43
N GLY A 219 -26.37 1.72 -7.61
CA GLY A 219 -25.54 2.84 -8.09
C GLY A 219 -24.05 2.61 -7.89
N LEU A 220 -23.27 3.56 -8.37
CA LEU A 220 -21.81 3.51 -8.47
C LEU A 220 -21.15 4.38 -7.41
N SER A 221 -20.23 3.80 -6.66
CA SER A 221 -19.29 4.49 -5.78
C SER A 221 -17.85 4.26 -6.25
N VAL A 222 -17.08 5.34 -6.38
CA VAL A 222 -15.72 5.31 -6.95
C VAL A 222 -14.71 5.80 -5.93
N ILE A 223 -13.66 5.01 -5.66
CA ILE A 223 -12.53 5.40 -4.82
C ILE A 223 -11.34 5.72 -5.71
N ALA A 224 -10.92 6.98 -5.71
CA ALA A 224 -9.81 7.47 -6.51
C ALA A 224 -8.57 7.85 -5.68
N GLY A 225 -7.46 7.99 -6.36
CA GLY A 225 -6.19 8.45 -5.81
C GLY A 225 -5.01 7.89 -6.60
N PRO A 226 -3.80 8.40 -6.38
CA PRO A 226 -2.60 7.89 -7.03
C PRO A 226 -2.27 6.46 -6.59
N THR A 227 -1.31 5.85 -7.29
CA THR A 227 -0.76 4.56 -6.88
C THR A 227 -0.20 4.65 -5.45
N GLY A 228 -0.52 3.64 -4.63
CA GLY A 228 -0.07 3.59 -3.23
C GLY A 228 -0.83 4.52 -2.28
N SER A 229 -2.00 5.07 -2.67
CA SER A 229 -2.85 5.86 -1.77
C SER A 229 -3.74 5.01 -0.85
N GLY A 230 -3.69 3.69 -0.94
CA GLY A 230 -4.45 2.77 -0.09
C GLY A 230 -5.87 2.46 -0.59
N LYS A 231 -6.19 2.71 -1.87
CA LYS A 231 -7.52 2.45 -2.46
C LYS A 231 -7.99 1.02 -2.24
N SER A 232 -7.17 0.04 -2.61
CA SER A 232 -7.51 -1.40 -2.50
C SER A 232 -7.79 -1.78 -1.04
N THR A 233 -6.99 -1.30 -0.10
CA THR A 233 -7.19 -1.57 1.34
C THR A 233 -8.48 -0.95 1.85
N THR A 234 -8.78 0.30 1.46
CA THR A 234 -10.02 0.98 1.85
C THR A 234 -11.22 0.27 1.25
N LEU A 235 -11.16 -0.08 -0.04
CA LEU A 235 -12.23 -0.78 -0.73
C LEU A 235 -12.48 -2.16 -0.11
N GLN A 236 -11.43 -2.94 0.14
CA GLN A 236 -11.53 -4.25 0.81
C GLN A 236 -12.22 -4.14 2.18
N ARG A 237 -11.76 -3.23 3.05
CA ARG A 237 -12.37 -3.06 4.39
C ARG A 237 -13.81 -2.58 4.31
N ASN A 238 -14.10 -1.69 3.36
CA ASN A 238 -15.46 -1.23 3.12
C ASN A 238 -16.38 -2.39 2.66
N MET A 239 -15.89 -3.31 1.84
CA MET A 239 -16.65 -4.50 1.43
C MET A 239 -16.84 -5.49 2.58
N ILE A 240 -15.83 -5.71 3.42
CA ILE A 240 -15.97 -6.52 4.64
C ILE A 240 -17.04 -5.91 5.55
N LYS A 241 -16.99 -4.60 5.77
CA LYS A 241 -17.97 -3.88 6.59
C LYS A 241 -19.39 -3.99 6.02
N LEU A 242 -19.52 -3.84 4.70
CA LEU A 242 -20.80 -4.03 4.01
C LEU A 242 -21.37 -5.43 4.24
N LEU A 243 -20.57 -6.48 4.07
CA LEU A 243 -21.00 -7.86 4.32
C LEU A 243 -21.46 -8.06 5.78
N GLN A 244 -20.72 -7.50 6.75
CA GLN A 244 -21.08 -7.54 8.16
C GLN A 244 -22.40 -6.82 8.44
N GLU A 245 -22.60 -5.61 7.90
CA GLU A 245 -23.83 -4.81 8.05
C GLU A 245 -25.05 -5.47 7.40
N LYS A 246 -24.83 -6.30 6.38
CA LYS A 246 -25.87 -7.11 5.72
C LYS A 246 -25.95 -8.55 6.25
N ASN A 247 -25.33 -8.86 7.38
CA ASN A 247 -25.31 -10.20 8.01
C ASN A 247 -24.85 -11.32 7.05
N TYR A 248 -24.02 -11.00 6.04
CA TYR A 248 -23.59 -11.92 4.98
C TYR A 248 -24.75 -12.51 4.14
N GLU A 249 -25.89 -11.84 4.09
CA GLU A 249 -27.09 -12.26 3.36
C GLU A 249 -27.12 -11.73 1.92
N ILE A 250 -26.03 -11.15 1.43
CA ILE A 250 -25.89 -10.63 0.07
C ILE A 250 -24.81 -11.38 -0.72
N ASN A 251 -24.98 -11.43 -2.03
CA ASN A 251 -23.99 -11.95 -2.95
C ASN A 251 -23.06 -10.84 -3.42
N LEU A 252 -21.91 -10.71 -2.75
CA LEU A 252 -20.83 -9.80 -3.16
C LEU A 252 -19.89 -10.54 -4.11
N ILE A 253 -19.82 -10.08 -5.36
CA ILE A 253 -18.87 -10.59 -6.36
C ILE A 253 -17.81 -9.53 -6.64
N THR A 254 -16.54 -9.95 -6.66
CA THR A 254 -15.43 -9.07 -7.03
C THR A 254 -14.76 -9.53 -8.32
N VAL A 255 -14.27 -8.58 -9.12
CA VAL A 255 -13.41 -8.84 -10.29
C VAL A 255 -12.13 -8.04 -10.13
N GLU A 256 -11.00 -8.73 -10.00
CA GLU A 256 -9.71 -8.13 -9.61
C GLU A 256 -8.53 -8.69 -10.42
N ASP A 257 -7.50 -7.89 -10.65
CA ASP A 257 -6.29 -8.23 -11.45
C ASP A 257 -4.99 -8.21 -10.63
N PRO A 258 -4.61 -9.28 -9.94
CA PRO A 258 -5.45 -10.22 -9.22
C PRO A 258 -5.93 -9.66 -7.86
N PRO A 259 -6.74 -10.39 -7.07
CA PRO A 259 -7.08 -9.99 -5.70
C PRO A 259 -5.85 -9.74 -4.83
N GLU A 260 -5.78 -8.57 -4.20
CA GLU A 260 -4.67 -8.21 -3.30
C GLU A 260 -4.88 -8.77 -1.88
N TYR A 261 -6.13 -8.79 -1.44
CA TYR A 261 -6.50 -9.21 -0.08
C TYR A 261 -7.75 -10.08 -0.11
N PRO A 262 -7.86 -11.06 0.79
CA PRO A 262 -9.08 -11.84 0.93
C PRO A 262 -10.22 -10.98 1.50
N ILE A 263 -11.42 -11.18 1.01
CA ILE A 263 -12.67 -10.61 1.52
C ILE A 263 -13.56 -11.78 1.96
N PRO A 264 -13.57 -12.12 3.26
CA PRO A 264 -14.37 -13.24 3.75
C PRO A 264 -15.85 -13.05 3.43
N GLY A 265 -16.45 -14.04 2.77
CA GLY A 265 -17.85 -13.98 2.32
C GLY A 265 -18.06 -13.47 0.90
N ALA A 266 -17.07 -12.87 0.25
CA ALA A 266 -17.13 -12.47 -1.16
C ALA A 266 -16.72 -13.61 -2.11
N ARG A 267 -17.22 -13.54 -3.35
CA ARG A 267 -16.80 -14.40 -4.47
C ARG A 267 -15.81 -13.60 -5.31
N GLN A 268 -14.51 -13.79 -5.02
CA GLN A 268 -13.44 -13.06 -5.69
C GLN A 268 -13.04 -13.76 -6.97
N MET A 269 -13.28 -13.12 -8.12
CA MET A 269 -12.93 -13.60 -9.44
C MET A 269 -11.61 -12.98 -9.88
N PRO A 270 -10.51 -13.75 -9.94
CA PRO A 270 -9.23 -13.23 -10.40
C PRO A 270 -9.21 -13.15 -11.93
N VAL A 271 -8.67 -12.05 -12.45
CA VAL A 271 -8.25 -11.98 -13.84
C VAL A 271 -6.78 -12.39 -13.89
N THR A 272 -6.54 -13.56 -14.48
CA THR A 272 -5.19 -14.17 -14.56
C THR A 272 -4.96 -14.72 -15.97
N ASN A 273 -3.72 -15.06 -16.30
CA ASN A 273 -3.33 -15.70 -17.57
C ASN A 273 -3.48 -14.83 -18.82
N ALA A 274 -3.28 -13.52 -18.71
CA ALA A 274 -3.15 -12.61 -19.85
C ALA A 274 -1.68 -12.22 -20.02
N ASN A 275 -1.18 -12.30 -21.24
CA ASN A 275 0.23 -11.98 -21.56
C ASN A 275 0.40 -10.54 -22.05
N THR A 276 -0.67 -9.92 -22.52
CA THR A 276 -0.67 -8.51 -22.99
C THR A 276 -1.70 -7.68 -22.24
N GLU A 277 -1.57 -6.35 -22.27
CA GLU A 277 -2.55 -5.45 -21.67
C GLU A 277 -3.91 -5.51 -22.38
N GLU A 278 -3.92 -5.80 -23.69
CA GLU A 278 -5.14 -6.01 -24.47
C GLU A 278 -5.87 -7.28 -24.03
N GLU A 279 -5.15 -8.39 -23.87
CA GLU A 279 -5.71 -9.65 -23.36
C GLU A 279 -6.25 -9.48 -21.94
N LYS A 280 -5.55 -8.74 -21.07
CA LYS A 280 -6.02 -8.40 -19.71
C LYS A 280 -7.33 -7.63 -19.75
N ALA A 281 -7.42 -6.60 -20.59
CA ALA A 281 -8.63 -5.80 -20.75
C ALA A 281 -9.81 -6.65 -21.24
N GLU A 282 -9.56 -7.56 -22.20
CA GLU A 282 -10.58 -8.47 -22.70
C GLU A 282 -11.05 -9.46 -21.63
N MET A 283 -10.10 -10.09 -20.90
CA MET A 283 -10.42 -11.03 -19.82
C MET A 283 -11.16 -10.35 -18.68
N PHE A 284 -10.77 -9.12 -18.34
CA PHE A 284 -11.45 -8.31 -17.33
C PHE A 284 -12.91 -8.04 -17.74
N THR A 285 -13.12 -7.67 -19.01
CA THR A 285 -14.44 -7.47 -19.61
C THR A 285 -15.30 -8.75 -19.58
N LYS A 286 -14.71 -9.89 -19.91
CA LYS A 286 -15.37 -11.20 -19.83
C LYS A 286 -15.74 -11.56 -18.39
N ALA A 287 -14.84 -11.35 -17.44
CA ALA A 287 -15.10 -11.63 -16.03
C ALA A 287 -16.21 -10.73 -15.46
N LEU A 288 -16.23 -9.42 -15.78
CA LEU A 288 -17.32 -8.52 -15.41
C LEU A 288 -18.66 -8.94 -16.02
N SER A 289 -18.65 -9.34 -17.29
CA SER A 289 -19.87 -9.82 -17.97
C SER A 289 -20.38 -11.14 -17.35
N ALA A 290 -19.49 -11.97 -16.86
CA ALA A 290 -19.86 -13.19 -16.11
C ALA A 290 -20.42 -12.85 -14.73
N ALA A 291 -19.78 -11.92 -14.00
CA ALA A 291 -20.23 -11.44 -12.70
C ALA A 291 -21.65 -10.88 -12.76
N LEU A 292 -21.98 -10.05 -13.77
CA LEU A 292 -23.34 -9.51 -14.01
C LEU A 292 -24.42 -10.58 -14.22
N ARG A 293 -24.03 -11.80 -14.62
CA ARG A 293 -24.94 -12.95 -14.82
C ARG A 293 -24.92 -13.96 -13.68
N SER A 294 -24.19 -13.65 -12.62
CA SER A 294 -24.02 -14.53 -11.45
C SER A 294 -24.85 -14.07 -10.25
N ASP A 295 -25.96 -13.40 -10.49
CA ASP A 295 -26.93 -12.92 -9.48
C ASP A 295 -26.24 -12.11 -8.36
N PRO A 296 -25.47 -11.05 -8.69
CA PRO A 296 -24.82 -10.22 -7.68
C PRO A 296 -25.81 -9.23 -7.05
N ASP A 297 -25.79 -9.05 -5.74
CA ASP A 297 -26.39 -7.87 -5.10
C ASP A 297 -25.44 -6.69 -5.17
N VAL A 298 -24.14 -6.94 -4.95
CA VAL A 298 -23.10 -5.93 -5.01
C VAL A 298 -21.91 -6.45 -5.82
N MET A 299 -21.38 -5.57 -6.65
CA MET A 299 -20.16 -5.83 -7.42
C MET A 299 -19.02 -4.93 -6.98
N MET A 300 -17.83 -5.51 -6.83
CA MET A 300 -16.60 -4.78 -6.65
C MET A 300 -15.71 -4.97 -7.89
N VAL A 301 -15.41 -3.88 -8.56
CA VAL A 301 -14.51 -3.83 -9.72
C VAL A 301 -13.18 -3.30 -9.25
N GLY A 302 -12.13 -4.11 -9.27
CA GLY A 302 -10.83 -3.77 -8.68
C GLY A 302 -10.28 -2.45 -9.18
N GLU A 303 -10.32 -2.23 -10.50
CA GLU A 303 -9.93 -0.95 -11.11
C GLU A 303 -10.60 -0.73 -12.47
N THR A 304 -11.07 0.49 -12.71
CA THR A 304 -11.61 0.92 -13.99
C THR A 304 -10.56 1.72 -14.77
N ARG A 305 -9.96 1.09 -15.79
CA ARG A 305 -8.87 1.69 -16.58
C ARG A 305 -9.29 2.07 -18.00
N ALA A 306 -10.20 1.34 -18.59
CA ALA A 306 -10.61 1.46 -19.99
C ALA A 306 -12.12 1.71 -20.13
N LEU A 307 -12.53 2.26 -21.29
CA LEU A 307 -13.94 2.54 -21.59
C LEU A 307 -14.83 1.29 -21.42
N ALA A 308 -14.44 0.16 -22.00
CA ALA A 308 -15.24 -1.08 -21.92
C ALA A 308 -15.51 -1.53 -20.46
N THR A 309 -14.52 -1.40 -19.59
CA THR A 309 -14.68 -1.67 -18.15
C THR A 309 -15.62 -0.65 -17.49
N ALA A 310 -15.46 0.63 -17.82
CA ALA A 310 -16.31 1.69 -17.30
C ALA A 310 -17.78 1.51 -17.72
N GLU A 311 -18.04 1.19 -18.98
CA GLU A 311 -19.39 0.92 -19.49
C GLU A 311 -20.06 -0.26 -18.78
N LEU A 312 -19.34 -1.37 -18.55
CA LEU A 312 -19.87 -2.51 -17.81
C LEU A 312 -20.11 -2.18 -16.33
N THR A 313 -19.26 -1.35 -15.72
CA THR A 313 -19.43 -0.85 -14.37
C THR A 313 -20.72 -0.05 -14.24
N PHE A 314 -20.95 0.89 -15.17
CA PHE A 314 -22.22 1.65 -15.25
C PHE A 314 -23.42 0.77 -15.59
N LYS A 315 -23.26 -0.23 -16.48
CA LYS A 315 -24.33 -1.19 -16.79
C LYS A 315 -24.74 -1.98 -15.55
N GLY A 316 -23.81 -2.35 -14.68
CA GLY A 316 -24.10 -2.95 -13.38
C GLY A 316 -24.99 -2.04 -12.52
N ALA A 317 -24.63 -0.76 -12.39
CA ALA A 317 -25.42 0.22 -11.66
C ALA A 317 -26.81 0.44 -12.26
N LEU A 318 -26.91 0.56 -13.61
CA LEU A 318 -28.17 0.69 -14.33
C LEU A 318 -29.08 -0.55 -14.17
N SER A 319 -28.50 -1.73 -13.97
CA SER A 319 -29.25 -2.97 -13.75
C SER A 319 -29.76 -3.14 -12.31
N GLY A 320 -29.55 -2.14 -11.45
CA GLY A 320 -30.03 -2.16 -10.07
C GLY A 320 -29.06 -2.76 -9.06
N HIS A 321 -27.78 -2.89 -9.39
CA HIS A 321 -26.75 -3.39 -8.47
C HIS A 321 -25.98 -2.25 -7.80
N GLY A 322 -25.51 -2.48 -6.57
CA GLY A 322 -24.50 -1.65 -5.94
C GLY A 322 -23.13 -1.94 -6.54
N VAL A 323 -22.46 -0.93 -7.11
CA VAL A 323 -21.16 -1.10 -7.76
C VAL A 323 -20.10 -0.25 -7.09
N TRP A 324 -18.99 -0.86 -6.72
CA TRP A 324 -17.84 -0.19 -6.16
C TRP A 324 -16.61 -0.41 -7.03
N THR A 325 -15.87 0.65 -7.31
CA THR A 325 -14.65 0.52 -8.13
C THR A 325 -13.55 1.47 -7.68
N THR A 326 -12.33 1.23 -8.18
CA THR A 326 -11.25 2.21 -8.05
C THR A 326 -10.90 2.85 -9.38
N LEU A 327 -10.37 4.07 -9.31
CA LEU A 327 -9.94 4.86 -10.46
C LEU A 327 -8.67 5.66 -10.13
N HIS A 328 -7.86 5.98 -11.12
CA HIS A 328 -6.79 6.96 -10.98
C HIS A 328 -7.31 8.36 -11.30
N ALA A 329 -7.57 9.15 -10.25
CA ALA A 329 -7.88 10.58 -10.34
C ALA A 329 -7.26 11.32 -9.15
N ASN A 330 -7.01 12.63 -9.31
CA ASN A 330 -6.29 13.43 -8.33
C ASN A 330 -7.17 14.02 -7.23
N SER A 331 -8.48 14.10 -7.43
CA SER A 331 -9.47 14.60 -6.47
C SER A 331 -10.82 13.91 -6.70
N ALA A 332 -11.76 14.04 -5.78
CA ALA A 332 -13.09 13.47 -5.93
C ALA A 332 -13.87 14.08 -7.11
N PRO A 333 -13.87 15.42 -7.32
CA PRO A 333 -14.48 16.00 -8.53
C PRO A 333 -13.84 15.49 -9.82
N ALA A 334 -12.52 15.30 -9.85
CA ALA A 334 -11.79 14.81 -11.02
C ALA A 334 -12.21 13.41 -11.48
N ILE A 335 -12.93 12.64 -10.67
CA ILE A 335 -13.50 11.35 -11.06
C ILE A 335 -14.49 11.53 -12.22
N ILE A 336 -15.39 12.50 -12.12
CA ILE A 336 -16.37 12.79 -13.19
C ILE A 336 -15.65 13.19 -14.49
N THR A 337 -14.67 14.09 -14.42
CA THR A 337 -13.86 14.48 -15.58
C THR A 337 -13.19 13.26 -16.20
N ARG A 338 -12.56 12.41 -15.37
CA ARG A 338 -11.86 11.21 -15.86
C ARG A 338 -12.79 10.20 -16.53
N LEU A 339 -13.98 9.97 -15.99
CA LEU A 339 -14.99 9.07 -16.58
C LEU A 339 -15.51 9.65 -17.91
N ARG A 340 -15.73 10.96 -17.97
CA ARG A 340 -16.10 11.65 -19.23
C ARG A 340 -15.01 11.51 -20.29
N ASP A 341 -13.74 11.73 -19.91
CA ASP A 341 -12.59 11.61 -20.81
C ASP A 341 -12.38 10.16 -21.30
N MET A 342 -12.81 9.17 -20.52
CA MET A 342 -12.85 7.77 -20.93
C MET A 342 -13.97 7.47 -21.95
N GLY A 343 -14.95 8.37 -22.12
CA GLY A 343 -16.05 8.23 -23.07
C GLY A 343 -17.42 7.90 -22.47
N ILE A 344 -17.56 7.90 -21.13
CA ILE A 344 -18.86 7.71 -20.49
C ILE A 344 -19.77 8.88 -20.82
N GLN A 345 -21.01 8.55 -21.20
CA GLN A 345 -21.97 9.53 -21.69
C GLN A 345 -22.37 10.51 -20.58
N PRO A 346 -22.46 11.84 -20.90
CA PRO A 346 -22.77 12.88 -19.91
C PRO A 346 -24.06 12.63 -19.13
N TYR A 347 -25.11 12.10 -19.76
CA TYR A 347 -26.38 11.84 -19.09
C TYR A 347 -26.26 10.77 -17.99
N MET A 348 -25.34 9.80 -18.13
CA MET A 348 -25.07 8.78 -17.09
C MET A 348 -24.29 9.39 -15.92
N LEU A 349 -23.39 10.33 -16.21
CA LEU A 349 -22.60 11.01 -15.21
C LEU A 349 -23.39 12.09 -14.45
N ALA A 350 -24.46 12.62 -15.06
CA ALA A 350 -25.34 13.61 -14.43
C ALA A 350 -26.44 12.99 -13.57
N ASP A 351 -26.58 11.67 -13.59
CA ASP A 351 -27.66 10.98 -12.87
C ASP A 351 -27.24 10.65 -11.42
N PRO A 352 -27.84 11.29 -10.40
CA PRO A 352 -27.56 11.02 -8.99
C PRO A 352 -28.08 9.63 -8.53
N GLU A 353 -28.95 8.98 -9.32
CA GLU A 353 -29.33 7.60 -9.06
C GLU A 353 -28.24 6.61 -9.49
N LEU A 354 -27.41 6.97 -10.43
CA LEU A 354 -26.27 6.18 -10.90
C LEU A 354 -24.99 6.50 -10.14
N VAL A 355 -24.66 7.78 -9.95
CA VAL A 355 -23.41 8.21 -9.30
C VAL A 355 -23.69 8.53 -7.83
N LYS A 356 -23.39 7.59 -6.95
CA LYS A 356 -23.70 7.72 -5.50
C LYS A 356 -22.55 8.26 -4.68
N GLY A 357 -21.30 7.93 -5.01
CA GLY A 357 -20.14 8.31 -4.21
C GLY A 357 -18.90 8.59 -5.03
N LEU A 358 -18.28 9.73 -4.78
CA LEU A 358 -16.99 10.12 -5.36
C LEU A 358 -16.02 10.29 -4.19
N ILE A 359 -15.06 9.39 -4.08
CA ILE A 359 -14.10 9.36 -2.97
C ILE A 359 -12.70 9.54 -3.55
N SER A 360 -11.93 10.47 -3.02
CA SER A 360 -10.49 10.55 -3.30
C SER A 360 -9.72 10.47 -2.00
N GLN A 361 -8.56 9.80 -2.00
CA GLN A 361 -7.76 9.66 -0.80
C GLN A 361 -6.25 9.77 -1.05
N ARG A 362 -5.55 10.18 0.00
CA ARG A 362 -4.10 10.22 0.07
C ARG A 362 -3.62 9.53 1.35
N LEU A 363 -2.42 8.96 1.31
CA LEU A 363 -1.73 8.45 2.50
C LEU A 363 -0.75 9.49 3.02
N PHE A 364 -0.98 9.94 4.24
CA PHE A 364 -0.11 10.85 4.98
C PHE A 364 0.73 10.07 5.99
N ARG A 365 1.97 10.48 6.19
CA ARG A 365 2.84 9.92 7.21
C ARG A 365 2.41 10.43 8.58
N LYS A 366 2.26 9.52 9.55
CA LYS A 366 1.92 9.88 10.94
C LYS A 366 3.16 10.34 11.69
N LEU A 367 3.07 11.46 12.37
CA LEU A 367 4.06 11.90 13.33
C LEU A 367 4.22 10.87 14.45
N CYS A 368 5.43 10.67 14.90
CA CYS A 368 5.67 9.90 16.11
C CYS A 368 5.15 10.67 17.34
N PRO A 369 4.20 10.10 18.12
CA PRO A 369 3.61 10.80 19.26
C PRO A 369 4.63 11.09 20.37
N HIS A 370 5.75 10.33 20.42
CA HIS A 370 6.76 10.43 21.48
C HIS A 370 7.84 11.46 21.22
N CYS A 371 8.10 11.83 19.96
CA CYS A 371 9.19 12.75 19.63
C CYS A 371 8.81 13.87 18.67
N ARG A 372 7.51 14.02 18.34
CA ARG A 372 7.05 15.18 17.58
C ARG A 372 7.31 16.47 18.35
N VAL A 373 7.63 17.53 17.64
CA VAL A 373 8.03 18.83 18.21
C VAL A 373 6.94 19.86 17.88
N SER A 374 6.65 20.76 18.81
CA SER A 374 5.72 21.88 18.56
C SER A 374 6.30 22.84 17.51
N VAL A 375 5.48 23.35 16.61
CA VAL A 375 5.90 24.38 15.64
C VAL A 375 6.39 25.67 16.32
N LYS A 376 6.07 25.89 17.61
CA LYS A 376 6.59 27.01 18.40
C LYS A 376 8.13 27.05 18.45
N GLU A 377 8.77 25.90 18.29
CA GLU A 377 10.23 25.80 18.22
C GLU A 377 10.80 26.20 16.85
N ARG A 378 9.94 26.43 15.84
CA ARG A 378 10.32 26.72 14.45
C ARG A 378 9.62 27.97 13.88
N LEU A 379 9.35 28.98 14.69
CA LEU A 379 8.58 30.20 14.30
C LEU A 379 9.19 30.98 13.11
N ASN A 380 10.49 30.85 12.86
CA ASN A 380 11.15 31.47 11.71
C ASN A 380 10.97 30.69 10.37
N ASP A 381 10.47 29.47 10.43
CA ASP A 381 10.26 28.63 9.26
C ASP A 381 9.18 29.25 8.35
N PRO A 382 9.40 29.33 7.02
CA PRO A 382 8.41 29.87 6.08
C PRO A 382 7.07 29.12 6.13
N ALA A 383 7.05 27.80 6.31
CA ALA A 383 5.83 27.03 6.44
C ALA A 383 5.03 27.40 7.70
N VAL A 384 5.72 27.65 8.82
CA VAL A 384 5.09 28.10 10.07
C VAL A 384 4.53 29.52 9.95
N LYS A 385 5.19 30.39 9.19
CA LYS A 385 4.63 31.73 8.87
C LYS A 385 3.35 31.62 8.06
N ARG A 386 3.29 30.75 7.06
CA ARG A 386 2.06 30.47 6.29
C ARG A 386 0.96 29.87 7.18
N LEU A 387 1.32 28.95 8.07
CA LEU A 387 0.37 28.40 9.06
C LEU A 387 -0.24 29.51 9.91
N LYS A 388 0.56 30.48 10.37
CA LYS A 388 0.08 31.63 11.15
C LYS A 388 -0.85 32.52 10.34
N ILE A 389 -0.56 32.75 9.06
CA ILE A 389 -1.43 33.50 8.14
C ILE A 389 -2.77 32.79 7.96
N ALA A 390 -2.75 31.46 7.75
CA ALA A 390 -3.93 30.67 7.44
C ALA A 390 -4.84 30.41 8.66
N LEU A 391 -4.24 30.13 9.83
CA LEU A 391 -4.97 29.61 11.00
C LEU A 391 -4.71 30.43 12.29
N GLY A 392 -3.96 31.50 12.21
CA GLY A 392 -3.64 32.36 13.37
C GLY A 392 -2.88 31.63 14.48
N ASP A 393 -3.03 32.14 15.70
CA ASP A 393 -2.35 31.58 16.87
C ASP A 393 -2.88 30.18 17.23
N PHE A 394 -4.15 29.87 16.95
CA PHE A 394 -4.72 28.53 17.12
C PHE A 394 -3.94 27.47 16.32
N GLY A 395 -3.56 27.78 15.08
CA GLY A 395 -2.72 26.90 14.27
C GLY A 395 -1.33 26.67 14.90
N ILE A 396 -0.72 27.72 15.41
CA ILE A 396 0.60 27.65 16.08
C ILE A 396 0.53 26.81 17.36
N GLU A 397 -0.54 26.91 18.12
CA GLU A 397 -0.70 26.19 19.39
C GLU A 397 -0.91 24.69 19.22
N ASN A 398 -1.60 24.29 18.17
CA ASN A 398 -2.08 22.92 17.99
C ASN A 398 -1.32 22.11 16.93
N THR A 399 -0.35 22.72 16.25
CA THR A 399 0.42 22.02 15.19
C THR A 399 1.76 21.52 15.69
N TYR A 400 2.12 20.35 15.18
CA TYR A 400 3.40 19.70 15.44
C TYR A 400 4.10 19.40 14.13
N VAL A 401 5.43 19.27 14.21
CA VAL A 401 6.32 18.88 13.11
C VAL A 401 7.11 17.65 13.48
N ARG A 402 7.72 17.04 12.48
CA ARG A 402 8.58 15.89 12.65
C ARG A 402 9.73 16.19 13.59
N GLY A 403 9.88 15.41 14.64
CA GLY A 403 10.98 15.51 15.59
C GLY A 403 12.22 14.73 15.13
N PRO A 404 13.30 14.75 15.96
CA PRO A 404 14.58 14.15 15.62
C PRO A 404 14.54 12.62 15.52
N GLY A 405 13.48 12.00 16.02
CA GLY A 405 13.36 10.56 16.11
C GLY A 405 13.60 10.06 17.54
N CYS A 406 13.12 8.82 17.82
CA CYS A 406 13.31 8.14 19.09
C CYS A 406 13.23 6.61 18.87
N LYS A 407 13.50 5.83 19.90
CA LYS A 407 13.43 4.35 19.85
C LYS A 407 12.06 3.83 19.36
N PHE A 408 10.96 4.50 19.72
CA PHE A 408 9.61 4.09 19.32
C PHE A 408 9.37 4.16 17.80
N CYS A 409 9.96 5.12 17.13
CA CYS A 409 9.84 5.33 15.68
C CYS A 409 11.10 4.95 14.90
N ASP A 410 11.98 4.15 15.49
CA ASP A 410 13.23 3.71 14.87
C ASP A 410 14.07 4.91 14.36
N ASN A 411 14.12 5.98 15.16
CA ASN A 411 14.82 7.27 14.88
C ASN A 411 14.31 7.99 13.62
N LYS A 412 13.07 7.70 13.15
CA LYS A 412 12.52 8.29 11.93
C LYS A 412 11.65 9.52 12.16
N GLY A 413 11.21 9.79 13.39
CA GLY A 413 10.27 10.87 13.72
C GLY A 413 8.84 10.65 13.20
N ILE A 414 8.59 9.56 12.47
CA ILE A 414 7.30 9.15 11.92
C ILE A 414 7.01 7.69 12.28
N LYS A 415 5.72 7.34 12.44
CA LYS A 415 5.31 5.96 12.74
C LYS A 415 4.02 5.60 11.99
N GLY A 416 4.19 4.88 10.88
CA GLY A 416 3.08 4.46 10.03
C GLY A 416 2.52 5.57 9.13
N ARG A 417 1.39 5.27 8.54
CA ARG A 417 0.63 6.16 7.63
C ARG A 417 -0.83 6.17 8.02
N MET A 418 -1.57 7.19 7.59
CA MET A 418 -3.03 7.25 7.71
C MET A 418 -3.65 7.73 6.41
N SER A 419 -4.83 7.25 6.11
CA SER A 419 -5.63 7.73 4.99
C SER A 419 -6.33 9.03 5.35
N VAL A 420 -6.30 9.99 4.45
CA VAL A 420 -7.10 11.22 4.51
C VAL A 420 -7.94 11.25 3.24
N PRO A 421 -9.25 11.13 3.36
CA PRO A 421 -10.15 11.14 2.21
C PRO A 421 -10.77 12.51 1.97
N GLU A 422 -11.26 12.68 0.75
CA GLU A 422 -12.23 13.66 0.29
C GLU A 422 -13.42 12.87 -0.25
N ILE A 423 -14.62 13.08 0.29
CA ILE A 423 -15.80 12.27 0.00
C ILE A 423 -16.96 13.16 -0.41
N ILE A 424 -17.50 12.94 -1.60
CA ILE A 424 -18.67 13.61 -2.15
C ILE A 424 -19.79 12.60 -2.32
N LEU A 425 -20.94 12.87 -1.72
CA LEU A 425 -22.20 12.24 -2.07
C LEU A 425 -22.92 13.24 -2.98
N PRO A 426 -22.78 13.09 -4.31
CA PRO A 426 -23.25 14.11 -5.24
C PRO A 426 -24.77 14.09 -5.35
N ASP A 427 -25.36 15.28 -5.49
CA ASP A 427 -26.74 15.47 -5.92
C ASP A 427 -26.79 15.94 -7.40
N ALA A 428 -27.99 16.15 -7.92
CA ALA A 428 -28.17 16.56 -9.31
C ALA A 428 -27.47 17.89 -9.61
N VAL A 429 -27.54 18.88 -8.71
CA VAL A 429 -26.92 20.19 -8.91
C VAL A 429 -25.40 20.08 -9.05
N PHE A 430 -24.75 19.32 -8.15
CA PHE A 430 -23.32 19.08 -8.23
C PHE A 430 -22.91 18.42 -9.54
N LEU A 431 -23.63 17.35 -9.94
CA LEU A 431 -23.33 16.62 -11.17
C LEU A 431 -23.55 17.45 -12.43
N GLU A 432 -24.63 18.22 -12.51
CA GLU A 432 -24.91 19.14 -13.60
C GLU A 432 -23.80 20.18 -13.78
N LEU A 433 -23.35 20.82 -12.69
CA LEU A 433 -22.24 21.75 -12.70
C LEU A 433 -20.94 21.09 -13.20
N MET A 434 -20.66 19.86 -12.75
CA MET A 434 -19.50 19.10 -13.21
C MET A 434 -19.55 18.80 -14.71
N ILE A 435 -20.71 18.40 -15.23
CA ILE A 435 -20.90 18.11 -16.66
C ILE A 435 -20.82 19.39 -17.50
N ALA A 436 -21.32 20.50 -16.99
CA ALA A 436 -21.19 21.83 -17.64
C ALA A 436 -19.74 22.36 -17.65
N GLY A 437 -18.80 21.67 -16.98
CA GLY A 437 -17.41 22.12 -16.85
C GLY A 437 -17.20 23.22 -15.80
N GLU A 438 -18.22 23.52 -15.01
CA GLU A 438 -18.19 24.54 -13.96
C GLU A 438 -17.65 23.98 -12.61
N THR A 439 -16.52 23.28 -12.69
CA THR A 439 -15.92 22.55 -11.56
C THR A 439 -15.78 23.42 -10.30
N ARG A 440 -15.41 24.69 -10.46
CA ARG A 440 -15.27 25.61 -9.32
C ARG A 440 -16.59 25.84 -8.61
N LYS A 441 -17.65 26.10 -9.37
CA LYS A 441 -18.99 26.28 -8.78
C LYS A 441 -19.51 25.01 -8.12
N ALA A 442 -19.22 23.85 -8.73
CA ALA A 442 -19.57 22.55 -8.13
C ALA A 442 -18.91 22.37 -6.77
N ILE A 443 -17.62 22.72 -6.65
CA ILE A 443 -16.88 22.60 -5.38
C ILE A 443 -17.39 23.63 -4.34
N ASP A 444 -17.60 24.88 -4.77
CA ASP A 444 -18.16 25.93 -3.88
C ASP A 444 -19.53 25.48 -3.37
N TYR A 445 -20.42 24.96 -4.21
CA TYR A 445 -21.71 24.38 -3.85
C TYR A 445 -21.57 23.20 -2.89
N TRP A 446 -20.68 22.23 -3.20
CA TRP A 446 -20.46 21.09 -2.32
C TRP A 446 -19.99 21.49 -0.93
N THR A 447 -19.10 22.48 -0.85
CA THR A 447 -18.56 22.93 0.45
C THR A 447 -19.55 23.78 1.26
N SER A 448 -20.36 24.66 0.60
CA SER A 448 -21.29 25.55 1.26
C SER A 448 -22.64 24.88 1.60
N ASP A 449 -23.23 24.20 0.60
CA ASP A 449 -24.61 23.72 0.70
C ASP A 449 -24.68 22.24 1.14
N LEU A 450 -23.72 21.42 0.72
CA LEU A 450 -23.64 20.01 1.11
C LEU A 450 -22.71 19.75 2.28
N ASN A 451 -22.16 20.80 2.92
CA ASN A 451 -21.21 20.70 4.04
C ASN A 451 -20.01 19.80 3.71
N GLY A 452 -19.55 19.88 2.47
CA GLY A 452 -18.45 19.11 1.96
C GLY A 452 -17.13 19.46 2.63
N ARG A 453 -16.24 18.49 2.72
CA ARG A 453 -14.94 18.66 3.34
C ARG A 453 -13.82 18.32 2.32
N PRO A 454 -13.20 19.33 1.68
CA PRO A 454 -12.06 19.13 0.78
C PRO A 454 -10.88 18.43 1.46
N LEU A 455 -10.06 17.76 0.66
CA LEU A 455 -8.88 17.03 1.16
C LEU A 455 -7.98 17.89 2.04
N LYS A 456 -7.79 19.17 1.67
CA LYS A 456 -6.97 20.12 2.43
C LYS A 456 -7.52 20.35 3.81
N ASP A 457 -8.82 20.56 3.95
CA ASP A 457 -9.49 20.81 5.24
C ASP A 457 -9.44 19.55 6.13
N ALA A 458 -9.67 18.38 5.53
CA ALA A 458 -9.52 17.12 6.24
C ALA A 458 -8.06 16.86 6.70
N ALA A 459 -7.07 17.26 5.92
CA ALA A 459 -5.67 17.17 6.28
C ALA A 459 -5.29 18.17 7.39
N ILE A 460 -5.77 19.42 7.30
CA ILE A 460 -5.56 20.45 8.33
C ILE A 460 -6.15 19.99 9.68
N GLU A 461 -7.35 19.42 9.70
CA GLU A 461 -7.95 18.89 10.92
C GLU A 461 -7.02 17.86 11.60
N ARG A 462 -6.44 16.95 10.83
CA ARG A 462 -5.53 15.91 11.34
C ARG A 462 -4.19 16.49 11.77
N MET A 463 -3.72 17.53 11.08
CA MET A 463 -2.52 18.28 11.47
C MET A 463 -2.71 18.96 12.81
N LEU A 464 -3.84 19.63 13.02
CA LEU A 464 -4.18 20.29 14.30
C LEU A 464 -4.37 19.30 15.46
N LYS A 465 -4.76 18.05 15.16
CA LYS A 465 -4.75 16.95 16.14
C LYS A 465 -3.33 16.37 16.37
N GLY A 466 -2.33 16.90 15.69
CA GLY A 466 -0.93 16.49 15.81
C GLY A 466 -0.63 15.09 15.21
N TYR A 467 -1.47 14.62 14.30
CA TYR A 467 -1.25 13.30 13.65
C TYR A 467 -0.31 13.38 12.46
N ILE A 468 -0.37 14.45 11.69
CA ILE A 468 0.44 14.63 10.48
C ILE A 468 1.26 15.91 10.54
N ASP A 469 2.35 15.93 9.78
CA ASP A 469 3.28 17.04 9.71
C ASP A 469 2.73 18.19 8.86
N LEU A 470 3.06 19.41 9.23
CA LEU A 470 2.78 20.62 8.45
C LEU A 470 3.34 20.52 7.02
N ASP A 471 4.60 20.11 6.90
CA ASP A 471 5.25 19.96 5.59
C ASP A 471 4.58 18.89 4.72
N GLU A 472 4.02 17.85 5.35
CA GLU A 472 3.29 16.79 4.64
C GLU A 472 1.93 17.30 4.10
N VAL A 473 1.24 18.18 4.84
CA VAL A 473 0.02 18.83 4.37
C VAL A 473 0.31 19.71 3.17
N GLU A 474 1.32 20.57 3.24
CA GLU A 474 1.69 21.44 2.12
C GLU A 474 2.14 20.65 0.89
N ARG A 475 2.85 19.55 1.09
CA ARG A 475 3.30 18.67 0.01
C ARG A 475 2.16 18.09 -0.81
N TRP A 476 1.05 17.71 -0.17
CA TRP A 476 -0.05 17.01 -0.84
C TRP A 476 -1.24 17.90 -1.19
N CYS A 477 -1.44 19.00 -0.44
CA CYS A 477 -2.61 19.87 -0.56
C CYS A 477 -2.27 21.30 -1.02
N GLY A 478 -0.99 21.59 -1.29
CA GLY A 478 -0.53 22.95 -1.60
C GLY A 478 -0.33 23.81 -0.37
N LEU A 479 0.28 25.00 -0.56
CA LEU A 479 0.63 25.89 0.53
C LEU A 479 -0.60 26.30 1.37
N LEU A 480 -0.43 26.39 2.68
CA LEU A 480 -1.55 26.62 3.60
C LEU A 480 -2.26 27.96 3.39
N ASP A 481 -1.51 29.00 3.05
CA ASP A 481 -2.03 30.36 2.77
C ASP A 481 -2.68 30.50 1.40
N GLN A 482 -2.69 29.47 0.58
CA GLN A 482 -3.33 29.45 -0.73
C GLN A 482 -4.64 28.65 -0.69
N ARG A 483 -5.63 29.08 -1.46
CA ARG A 483 -6.84 28.27 -1.69
C ARG A 483 -6.47 26.99 -2.45
N PRO A 484 -7.21 25.87 -2.25
CA PRO A 484 -7.02 24.67 -3.05
C PRO A 484 -7.04 24.99 -4.55
N ALA A 485 -6.13 24.40 -5.31
CA ALA A 485 -6.06 24.54 -6.76
C ALA A 485 -7.07 23.57 -7.42
N TYR A 486 -8.34 23.93 -7.40
CA TYR A 486 -9.37 23.24 -8.16
C TYR A 486 -9.73 24.02 -9.40
#